data_dffeae10b02d7bc1be319424f90a7319
#
_entry.id   dffeae10b02d7bc1be319424f90a7319
#
_cell.length_a   1.000
_cell.length_b   1.000
_cell.length_c   1.000
_cell.angle_alpha   90.00
_cell.angle_beta   90.00
_cell.angle_gamma   90.00
#
_symmetry.space_group_name_H-M   'P 1'
#
loop_
_entity.id
_entity.type
_entity.pdbx_description
1 polymer ?
#
loop_
_entity_poly.entity_id
_entity_poly.type
_entity_poly.pdbx_seq_one_letter_code
_entity_poly.pdbx_strand_id
1 'polypeptide(L)'
;MNYWMWQEQRPIKMAQDDYQWVSGGDTGQVTYISNPASYDGNFVTIPQDQPVVLDLAYLGSTEIKEIDIPDNVEMVFYSLSKTFGLRNYRVGYMWSRKPVRRLELIQNSAKYYNYHSAGLGEAVISQIDIDHVYNTLRPYQIELCQELALTPSDVVWLATSDDPIYSKFYRNHTNRLCIANLLKEKYHGSQNWDPSQKG
;
A
#
# COMPACT_ATOMS: atom_id res chain seq x y z
N MET A 1 -15.27 10.04 3.89
CA MET A 1 -15.34 8.57 3.92
C MET A 1 -14.20 8.06 4.76
N ASN A 2 -14.46 7.19 5.72
CA ASN A 2 -13.43 6.80 6.67
C ASN A 2 -12.55 5.72 6.03
N TYR A 3 -11.25 5.97 5.91
CA TYR A 3 -10.25 5.06 5.31
C TYR A 3 -10.32 3.62 5.88
N TRP A 4 -10.72 3.47 7.13
CA TRP A 4 -10.91 2.19 7.80
C TRP A 4 -11.94 1.27 7.15
N MET A 5 -13.01 1.82 6.57
CA MET A 5 -14.07 1.02 5.93
C MET A 5 -13.58 0.27 4.70
N TRP A 6 -12.51 0.76 4.08
CA TRP A 6 -11.91 0.17 2.90
C TRP A 6 -10.98 -0.99 3.22
N GLN A 7 -10.32 -0.91 4.35
CA GLN A 7 -9.36 -1.92 4.79
C GLN A 7 -10.02 -3.20 5.31
N GLU A 8 -11.33 -3.17 5.55
CA GLU A 8 -12.09 -4.29 6.09
C GLU A 8 -12.70 -5.18 5.00
N GLN A 9 -12.29 -5.05 3.74
CA GLN A 9 -12.82 -5.81 2.60
C GLN A 9 -14.35 -5.76 2.52
N ARG A 10 -14.95 -4.62 2.87
CA ARG A 10 -16.38 -4.46 2.83
C ARG A 10 -16.87 -4.35 1.39
N PRO A 11 -17.99 -4.97 1.05
CA PRO A 11 -18.59 -4.81 -0.26
C PRO A 11 -18.92 -3.34 -0.51
N ILE A 12 -18.66 -2.90 -1.72
CA ILE A 12 -18.95 -1.55 -2.18
C ILE A 12 -19.90 -1.60 -3.35
N LYS A 13 -20.86 -0.67 -3.37
CA LYS A 13 -21.79 -0.55 -4.48
C LYS A 13 -21.19 0.35 -5.58
N MET A 14 -21.17 -0.15 -6.79
CA MET A 14 -20.83 0.65 -7.96
C MET A 14 -22.11 1.11 -8.67
N ALA A 15 -22.15 2.37 -9.08
CA ALA A 15 -23.17 2.83 -10.02
C ALA A 15 -22.84 2.32 -11.43
N GLN A 16 -23.88 2.12 -12.24
CA GLN A 16 -23.77 1.48 -13.54
C GLN A 16 -22.82 2.20 -14.51
N ASP A 17 -22.72 3.54 -14.39
CA ASP A 17 -21.92 4.39 -15.26
C ASP A 17 -20.77 5.14 -14.55
N ASP A 18 -20.71 5.04 -13.22
CA ASP A 18 -19.71 5.72 -12.40
C ASP A 18 -19.35 4.86 -11.18
N TYR A 19 -18.08 4.78 -10.81
CA TYR A 19 -17.66 4.20 -9.56
C TYR A 19 -18.03 5.14 -8.41
N GLN A 20 -19.15 4.86 -7.75
CA GLN A 20 -19.58 5.59 -6.58
C GLN A 20 -19.46 4.71 -5.33
N TRP A 21 -18.81 5.26 -4.33
CA TRP A 21 -18.73 4.63 -3.04
C TRP A 21 -20.01 4.89 -2.27
N VAL A 22 -20.77 3.84 -2.02
CA VAL A 22 -22.00 3.93 -1.26
C VAL A 22 -21.83 3.19 0.06
N SER A 23 -21.98 3.90 1.17
CA SER A 23 -21.95 3.28 2.48
C SER A 23 -23.23 2.47 2.71
N GLY A 24 -23.08 1.21 3.12
CA GLY A 24 -24.15 0.44 3.75
C GLY A 24 -25.20 -0.17 2.83
N GLY A 25 -24.83 -0.79 1.73
CA GLY A 25 -25.79 -1.54 0.90
C GLY A 25 -25.50 -3.03 0.87
N ASP A 26 -26.50 -3.85 1.07
CA ASP A 26 -26.42 -5.33 1.00
C ASP A 26 -26.17 -5.90 -0.41
N THR A 27 -25.93 -5.05 -1.37
CA THR A 27 -25.71 -5.43 -2.77
C THR A 27 -24.41 -4.85 -3.29
N GLY A 28 -23.34 -5.01 -2.53
CA GLY A 28 -21.99 -4.68 -3.00
C GLY A 28 -21.66 -5.52 -4.21
N GLN A 29 -21.53 -4.88 -5.37
CA GLN A 29 -21.20 -5.56 -6.61
C GLN A 29 -19.69 -5.69 -6.80
N VAL A 30 -18.88 -5.09 -5.92
CA VAL A 30 -17.43 -5.06 -6.04
C VAL A 30 -16.79 -5.16 -4.66
N THR A 31 -15.76 -5.98 -4.54
CA THR A 31 -14.95 -6.08 -3.34
C THR A 31 -13.66 -5.27 -3.48
N TYR A 32 -13.38 -4.40 -2.51
CA TYR A 32 -12.11 -3.71 -2.40
C TYR A 32 -11.13 -4.52 -1.57
N ILE A 33 -9.95 -4.78 -2.14
CA ILE A 33 -8.90 -5.58 -1.50
C ILE A 33 -7.60 -4.79 -1.53
N SER A 34 -6.98 -4.60 -0.37
CA SER A 34 -5.59 -4.20 -0.27
C SER A 34 -4.72 -5.45 -0.31
N ASN A 35 -3.76 -5.51 -1.24
CA ASN A 35 -2.86 -6.64 -1.39
C ASN A 35 -1.42 -6.17 -1.63
N PRO A 36 -0.53 -6.25 -0.64
CA PRO A 36 -0.72 -6.86 0.69
C PRO A 36 -1.80 -6.20 1.54
N ALA A 37 -2.41 -6.99 2.41
CA ALA A 37 -3.45 -6.53 3.31
C ALA A 37 -2.92 -5.48 4.29
N SER A 38 -3.69 -4.42 4.50
CA SER A 38 -3.25 -3.33 5.38
C SER A 38 -3.38 -3.65 6.87
N TYR A 39 -4.10 -4.71 7.24
CA TYR A 39 -4.29 -5.09 8.63
C TYR A 39 -3.12 -5.88 9.22
N ASP A 40 -2.35 -6.64 8.41
CA ASP A 40 -1.20 -7.42 8.86
C ASP A 40 0.06 -7.23 7.98
N GLY A 41 -0.11 -6.72 6.76
CA GLY A 41 0.98 -6.50 5.80
C GLY A 41 1.36 -7.72 4.99
N ASN A 42 0.50 -8.75 4.91
CA ASN A 42 0.75 -9.97 4.17
C ASN A 42 -0.12 -10.06 2.91
N PHE A 43 0.35 -10.85 1.94
CA PHE A 43 -0.42 -11.12 0.74
C PHE A 43 -1.67 -11.94 1.06
N VAL A 44 -2.75 -11.61 0.38
CA VAL A 44 -4.03 -12.32 0.49
C VAL A 44 -4.46 -12.86 -0.87
N THR A 45 -5.25 -13.93 -0.84
CA THR A 45 -5.85 -14.48 -2.07
C THR A 45 -6.92 -13.54 -2.60
N ILE A 46 -6.85 -13.23 -3.89
CA ILE A 46 -7.87 -12.43 -4.58
C ILE A 46 -9.05 -13.34 -4.93
N PRO A 47 -10.28 -13.02 -4.47
CA PRO A 47 -11.48 -13.77 -4.85
C PRO A 47 -11.69 -13.75 -6.37
N GLN A 48 -12.13 -14.88 -6.94
CA GLN A 48 -12.34 -15.04 -8.37
C GLN A 48 -13.83 -14.94 -8.78
N ASP A 49 -14.72 -15.00 -7.81
CA ASP A 49 -16.18 -15.14 -7.99
C ASP A 49 -16.93 -13.80 -8.03
N GLN A 50 -16.24 -12.70 -7.86
CA GLN A 50 -16.84 -11.37 -7.82
C GLN A 50 -15.88 -10.30 -8.37
N PRO A 51 -16.40 -9.17 -8.85
CA PRO A 51 -15.57 -8.05 -9.27
C PRO A 51 -14.73 -7.48 -8.12
N VAL A 52 -13.48 -7.14 -8.40
CA VAL A 52 -12.51 -6.66 -7.42
C VAL A 52 -11.92 -5.32 -7.83
N VAL A 53 -11.79 -4.43 -6.85
CA VAL A 53 -10.90 -3.26 -6.88
C VAL A 53 -9.68 -3.58 -6.04
N LEU A 54 -8.50 -3.58 -6.66
CA LEU A 54 -7.24 -4.00 -6.06
C LEU A 54 -6.37 -2.80 -5.69
N ASP A 55 -6.05 -2.68 -4.41
CA ASP A 55 -5.12 -1.67 -3.90
C ASP A 55 -3.74 -2.28 -3.67
N LEU A 56 -2.79 -1.92 -4.51
CA LEU A 56 -1.40 -2.35 -4.46
C LEU A 56 -0.47 -1.28 -3.83
N ALA A 57 -0.98 -0.43 -2.93
CA ALA A 57 -0.21 0.68 -2.37
C ALA A 57 1.06 0.24 -1.61
N TYR A 58 1.12 -1.00 -1.13
CA TYR A 58 2.29 -1.55 -0.44
C TYR A 58 3.23 -2.38 -1.32
N LEU A 59 2.87 -2.64 -2.58
CA LEU A 59 3.56 -3.60 -3.42
C LEU A 59 5.07 -3.39 -3.47
N GLY A 60 5.55 -2.20 -3.75
CA GLY A 60 6.98 -1.90 -3.81
C GLY A 60 7.70 -1.90 -2.45
N SER A 61 6.98 -2.21 -1.36
CA SER A 61 7.56 -2.46 -0.02
C SER A 61 7.60 -3.94 0.31
N THR A 62 7.45 -4.82 -0.69
CA THR A 62 7.46 -6.28 -0.58
C THR A 62 8.45 -6.86 -1.58
N GLU A 63 8.76 -8.13 -1.43
CA GLU A 63 9.44 -8.88 -2.48
C GLU A 63 8.57 -8.87 -3.73
N ILE A 64 9.04 -8.19 -4.79
CA ILE A 64 8.30 -8.16 -6.04
C ILE A 64 8.35 -9.52 -6.69
N LYS A 65 7.17 -10.05 -6.85
CA LYS A 65 6.90 -11.20 -7.69
C LYS A 65 6.02 -10.73 -8.84
N GLU A 66 6.00 -11.47 -9.88
CA GLU A 66 5.02 -11.30 -10.92
C GLU A 66 3.62 -11.41 -10.28
N ILE A 67 2.84 -10.33 -10.40
CA ILE A 67 1.47 -10.32 -9.87
C ILE A 67 0.54 -10.60 -11.02
N ASP A 68 -0.08 -11.76 -10.94
CA ASP A 68 -1.22 -12.09 -11.80
C ASP A 68 -2.40 -11.21 -11.42
N ILE A 69 -2.91 -10.43 -12.37
CA ILE A 69 -4.11 -9.62 -12.20
C ILE A 69 -5.29 -10.40 -12.81
N PRO A 70 -6.13 -11.03 -11.97
CA PRO A 70 -7.25 -11.83 -12.45
C PRO A 70 -8.24 -11.02 -13.30
N ASP A 71 -8.98 -11.73 -14.17
CA ASP A 71 -9.93 -11.10 -15.09
C ASP A 71 -11.08 -10.38 -14.39
N ASN A 72 -11.42 -10.75 -13.19
CA ASN A 72 -12.44 -10.11 -12.38
C ASN A 72 -11.97 -8.84 -11.66
N VAL A 73 -10.69 -8.46 -11.78
CA VAL A 73 -10.19 -7.18 -11.27
C VAL A 73 -10.58 -6.06 -12.23
N GLU A 74 -11.46 -5.18 -11.76
CA GLU A 74 -11.97 -4.04 -12.54
C GLU A 74 -11.06 -2.82 -12.48
N MET A 75 -10.33 -2.64 -11.38
CA MET A 75 -9.47 -1.49 -11.15
C MET A 75 -8.30 -1.84 -10.25
N VAL A 76 -7.15 -1.24 -10.54
CA VAL A 76 -5.92 -1.37 -9.73
C VAL A 76 -5.44 0.01 -9.32
N PHE A 77 -5.12 0.19 -8.05
CA PHE A 77 -4.45 1.37 -7.53
C PHE A 77 -3.02 1.04 -7.09
N TYR A 78 -2.10 1.92 -7.40
CA TYR A 78 -0.73 1.87 -6.92
C TYR A 78 -0.30 3.25 -6.40
N SER A 79 0.50 3.29 -5.34
CA SER A 79 0.96 4.54 -4.73
C SER A 79 2.45 4.51 -4.43
N LEU A 80 3.16 5.57 -4.80
CA LEU A 80 4.57 5.75 -4.44
C LEU A 80 4.76 6.20 -2.98
N SER A 81 3.67 6.49 -2.28
CA SER A 81 3.72 7.01 -0.90
C SER A 81 4.31 6.04 0.11
N LYS A 82 4.08 4.74 -0.06
CA LYS A 82 4.51 3.70 0.88
C LYS A 82 5.89 3.17 0.54
N THR A 83 6.18 3.02 -0.73
CA THR A 83 7.46 2.50 -1.21
C THR A 83 8.57 3.54 -1.06
N PHE A 84 8.36 4.72 -1.62
CA PHE A 84 9.41 5.75 -1.73
C PHE A 84 9.23 6.95 -0.78
N GLY A 85 8.32 6.85 0.19
CA GLY A 85 8.09 7.94 1.15
C GLY A 85 7.44 9.19 0.55
N LEU A 86 6.93 9.15 -0.67
CA LEU A 86 6.36 10.31 -1.39
C LEU A 86 4.94 10.69 -0.93
N ARG A 87 4.63 10.48 0.34
CA ARG A 87 3.29 10.69 0.90
C ARG A 87 2.77 12.13 0.74
N ASN A 88 3.67 13.12 0.80
CA ASN A 88 3.30 14.53 0.72
C ASN A 88 3.06 15.00 -0.71
N TYR A 89 3.57 14.29 -1.69
CA TYR A 89 3.45 14.63 -3.11
C TYR A 89 2.20 14.06 -3.76
N ARG A 90 1.52 13.12 -3.10
CA ARG A 90 0.23 12.54 -3.54
C ARG A 90 0.29 12.00 -4.97
N VAL A 91 1.28 11.19 -5.27
CA VAL A 91 1.49 10.56 -6.57
C VAL A 91 1.24 9.06 -6.50
N GLY A 92 0.57 8.55 -7.53
CA GLY A 92 0.25 7.16 -7.70
C GLY A 92 -0.35 6.92 -9.07
N TYR A 93 -0.68 5.69 -9.36
CA TYR A 93 -1.22 5.25 -10.64
C TYR A 93 -2.53 4.51 -10.43
N MET A 94 -3.40 4.64 -11.39
CA MET A 94 -4.63 3.87 -11.47
C MET A 94 -4.74 3.26 -12.87
N TRP A 95 -5.06 1.99 -12.90
CA TRP A 95 -5.49 1.29 -14.10
C TRP A 95 -6.94 0.85 -13.93
N SER A 96 -7.74 0.86 -14.99
CA SER A 96 -9.11 0.38 -14.98
C SER A 96 -9.48 -0.28 -16.31
N ARG A 97 -10.30 -1.35 -16.25
CA ARG A 97 -10.80 -2.02 -17.46
C ARG A 97 -11.72 -1.13 -18.28
N LYS A 98 -12.48 -0.28 -17.60
CA LYS A 98 -13.42 0.65 -18.22
C LYS A 98 -12.99 2.08 -17.99
N PRO A 99 -13.22 3.00 -18.92
CA PRO A 99 -12.98 4.41 -18.73
C PRO A 99 -13.70 4.93 -17.48
N VAL A 100 -13.00 5.68 -16.64
CA VAL A 100 -13.57 6.35 -15.49
C VAL A 100 -13.92 7.79 -15.89
N ARG A 101 -15.10 7.97 -16.43
CA ARG A 101 -15.55 9.18 -17.10
C ARG A 101 -15.27 10.49 -16.36
N ARG A 102 -15.45 10.49 -15.03
CA ARG A 102 -15.17 11.71 -14.24
C ARG A 102 -13.69 12.05 -14.16
N LEU A 103 -12.82 11.06 -14.09
CA LEU A 103 -11.37 11.28 -14.09
C LEU A 103 -10.90 11.75 -15.46
N GLU A 104 -11.43 11.19 -16.55
CA GLU A 104 -11.14 11.65 -17.90
C GLU A 104 -11.61 13.10 -18.12
N LEU A 105 -12.78 13.49 -17.61
CA LEU A 105 -13.25 14.86 -17.67
C LEU A 105 -12.36 15.82 -16.90
N ILE A 106 -11.91 15.44 -15.69
CA ILE A 106 -11.01 16.26 -14.88
C ILE A 106 -9.66 16.41 -15.58
N GLN A 107 -9.09 15.33 -16.09
CA GLN A 107 -7.79 15.34 -16.77
C GLN A 107 -7.84 16.04 -18.12
N ASN A 108 -8.82 15.72 -18.96
CA ASN A 108 -8.86 16.17 -20.33
C ASN A 108 -9.52 17.55 -20.51
N SER A 109 -10.58 17.83 -19.76
CA SER A 109 -11.35 19.06 -19.91
C SER A 109 -10.87 20.18 -19.01
N ALA A 110 -10.56 19.87 -17.76
CA ALA A 110 -10.07 20.87 -16.80
C ALA A 110 -8.54 20.99 -16.81
N LYS A 111 -7.83 20.10 -17.48
CA LYS A 111 -6.35 20.00 -17.46
C LYS A 111 -5.79 20.01 -16.04
N TYR A 112 -6.57 19.51 -15.10
CA TYR A 112 -6.20 19.50 -13.69
C TYR A 112 -5.31 18.28 -13.42
N TYR A 113 -4.02 18.51 -13.54
CA TYR A 113 -3.00 17.50 -13.33
C TYR A 113 -1.86 18.08 -12.51
N ASN A 114 -1.44 17.35 -11.47
CA ASN A 114 -0.29 17.78 -10.68
C ASN A 114 1.02 17.38 -11.37
N TYR A 115 1.43 18.16 -12.35
CA TYR A 115 2.65 17.92 -13.15
C TYR A 115 3.91 17.82 -12.29
N HIS A 116 3.99 18.61 -11.21
CA HIS A 116 5.15 18.59 -10.30
C HIS A 116 5.27 17.23 -9.59
N SER A 117 4.19 16.75 -9.00
CA SER A 117 4.17 15.46 -8.33
C SER A 117 4.38 14.29 -9.30
N ALA A 118 3.81 14.38 -10.49
CA ALA A 118 3.98 13.36 -11.52
C ALA A 118 5.43 13.30 -12.03
N GLY A 119 6.03 14.45 -12.32
CA GLY A 119 7.44 14.52 -12.74
C GLY A 119 8.40 14.00 -11.67
N LEU A 120 8.13 14.28 -10.39
CA LEU A 120 8.91 13.69 -9.30
C LEU A 120 8.72 12.17 -9.24
N GLY A 121 7.48 11.69 -9.38
CA GLY A 121 7.20 10.25 -9.42
C GLY A 121 7.93 9.55 -10.56
N GLU A 122 7.90 10.12 -11.75
CA GLU A 122 8.62 9.63 -12.92
C GLU A 122 10.14 9.60 -12.68
N ALA A 123 10.70 10.67 -12.13
CA ALA A 123 12.12 10.75 -11.82
C ALA A 123 12.56 9.66 -10.83
N VAL A 124 11.73 9.35 -9.83
CA VAL A 124 12.03 8.29 -8.87
C VAL A 124 11.98 6.91 -9.52
N ILE A 125 10.89 6.56 -10.20
CA ILE A 125 10.72 5.22 -10.78
C ILE A 125 11.64 4.94 -11.97
N SER A 126 12.19 5.98 -12.61
CA SER A 126 13.18 5.83 -13.70
C SER A 126 14.61 5.60 -13.19
N GLN A 127 14.88 5.83 -11.91
CA GLN A 127 16.24 5.74 -11.34
C GLN A 127 16.35 4.69 -10.23
N ILE A 128 15.25 4.29 -9.63
CA ILE A 128 15.24 3.38 -8.48
C ILE A 128 14.31 2.22 -8.79
N ASP A 129 14.84 1.00 -8.70
CA ASP A 129 14.05 -0.20 -8.85
C ASP A 129 12.94 -0.26 -7.80
N ILE A 130 11.79 -0.76 -8.22
CA ILE A 130 10.58 -0.75 -7.37
C ILE A 130 10.75 -1.58 -6.09
N ASP A 131 11.57 -2.63 -6.10
CA ASP A 131 11.89 -3.50 -4.97
C ASP A 131 13.12 -3.05 -4.18
N HIS A 132 13.76 -1.95 -4.57
CA HIS A 132 14.99 -1.44 -3.93
C HIS A 132 14.84 -1.28 -2.42
N VAL A 133 13.72 -0.68 -1.98
CA VAL A 133 13.45 -0.45 -0.56
C VAL A 133 13.30 -1.76 0.21
N TYR A 134 12.60 -2.72 -0.37
CA TYR A 134 12.45 -4.04 0.23
C TYR A 134 13.80 -4.75 0.34
N ASN A 135 14.53 -4.86 -0.76
CA ASN A 135 15.83 -5.55 -0.78
C ASN A 135 16.83 -4.92 0.19
N THR A 136 16.80 -3.60 0.32
CA THR A 136 17.67 -2.87 1.25
C THR A 136 17.31 -3.11 2.71
N LEU A 137 16.02 -3.12 3.05
CA LEU A 137 15.57 -3.09 4.45
C LEU A 137 15.12 -4.45 4.99
N ARG A 138 14.85 -5.44 4.14
CA ARG A 138 14.38 -6.76 4.59
C ARG A 138 15.31 -7.46 5.59
N PRO A 139 16.64 -7.48 5.40
CA PRO A 139 17.55 -8.06 6.39
C PRO A 139 17.40 -7.41 7.78
N TYR A 140 17.30 -6.08 7.81
CA TYR A 140 17.13 -5.33 9.07
C TYR A 140 15.75 -5.56 9.70
N GLN A 141 14.71 -5.74 8.89
CA GLN A 141 13.38 -6.11 9.41
C GLN A 141 13.43 -7.45 10.13
N ILE A 142 14.04 -8.46 9.49
CA ILE A 142 14.14 -9.81 10.08
C ILE A 142 14.90 -9.75 11.41
N GLU A 143 16.05 -9.10 11.42
CA GLU A 143 16.88 -8.95 12.61
C GLU A 143 16.14 -8.21 13.74
N LEU A 144 15.50 -7.08 13.42
CA LEU A 144 14.71 -6.30 14.37
C LEU A 144 13.53 -7.10 14.93
N CYS A 145 12.84 -7.86 14.09
CA CYS A 145 11.74 -8.70 14.53
C CYS A 145 12.21 -9.83 15.47
N GLN A 146 13.39 -10.41 15.22
CA GLN A 146 13.99 -11.38 16.14
C GLN A 146 14.33 -10.75 17.50
N GLU A 147 14.92 -9.56 17.51
CA GLU A 147 15.26 -8.81 18.74
C GLU A 147 14.03 -8.47 19.58
N LEU A 148 12.91 -8.16 18.93
CA LEU A 148 11.68 -7.70 19.58
C LEU A 148 10.62 -8.80 19.75
N ALA A 149 10.93 -10.05 19.43
CA ALA A 149 9.98 -11.18 19.42
C ALA A 149 8.71 -10.88 18.59
N LEU A 150 8.89 -10.28 17.40
CA LEU A 150 7.83 -9.98 16.45
C LEU A 150 7.89 -10.93 15.26
N THR A 151 6.78 -11.07 14.55
CA THR A 151 6.71 -11.77 13.26
C THR A 151 6.79 -10.76 12.11
N PRO A 152 7.81 -10.85 11.22
CA PRO A 152 7.92 -9.94 10.09
C PRO A 152 6.78 -10.19 9.08
N SER A 153 6.12 -9.12 8.63
CA SER A 153 5.16 -9.17 7.54
C SER A 153 5.84 -9.20 6.16
N ASP A 154 5.09 -9.48 5.10
CA ASP A 154 5.59 -9.35 3.72
C ASP A 154 5.95 -7.90 3.41
N VAL A 155 5.20 -6.94 3.93
CA VAL A 155 5.53 -5.50 3.87
C VAL A 155 6.67 -5.19 4.84
N VAL A 156 7.78 -4.69 4.31
CA VAL A 156 9.01 -4.44 5.08
C VAL A 156 8.83 -3.45 6.26
N TRP A 157 7.83 -2.57 6.19
CA TRP A 157 7.52 -1.57 7.23
C TRP A 157 6.70 -2.11 8.39
N LEU A 158 6.20 -3.34 8.28
CA LEU A 158 5.22 -3.90 9.20
C LEU A 158 5.74 -5.18 9.85
N ALA A 159 5.25 -5.41 11.06
CA ALA A 159 5.40 -6.65 11.78
C ALA A 159 4.11 -6.94 12.56
N THR A 160 3.92 -8.19 12.96
CA THR A 160 2.77 -8.62 13.76
C THR A 160 3.23 -9.27 15.06
N SER A 161 2.33 -9.31 16.04
CA SER A 161 2.55 -10.00 17.30
C SER A 161 1.20 -10.41 17.91
N ASP A 162 1.20 -11.56 18.57
CA ASP A 162 0.07 -12.01 19.38
C ASP A 162 0.23 -11.65 20.86
N ASP A 163 1.36 -11.01 21.23
CA ASP A 163 1.61 -10.60 22.60
C ASP A 163 0.60 -9.51 23.04
N PRO A 164 -0.12 -9.71 24.16
CA PRO A 164 -1.09 -8.75 24.69
C PRO A 164 -0.53 -7.36 25.00
N ILE A 165 0.78 -7.22 25.20
CA ILE A 165 1.43 -5.92 25.42
C ILE A 165 1.21 -4.97 24.24
N TYR A 166 0.99 -5.52 23.05
CA TYR A 166 0.73 -4.77 21.82
C TYR A 166 -0.75 -4.63 21.48
N SER A 167 -1.67 -4.99 22.38
CA SER A 167 -3.13 -4.98 22.14
C SER A 167 -3.70 -3.64 21.65
N LYS A 168 -3.06 -2.52 21.99
CA LYS A 168 -3.44 -1.19 21.46
C LYS A 168 -3.26 -1.06 19.93
N PHE A 169 -2.52 -1.97 19.31
CA PHE A 169 -2.29 -2.03 17.87
C PHE A 169 -3.11 -3.10 17.17
N TYR A 170 -4.07 -3.70 17.89
CA TYR A 170 -4.91 -4.77 17.35
C TYR A 170 -5.70 -4.33 16.12
N ARG A 171 -5.65 -5.17 15.08
CA ARG A 171 -6.35 -4.97 13.82
C ARG A 171 -6.83 -6.32 13.30
N ASN A 172 -8.13 -6.46 13.15
CA ASN A 172 -8.78 -7.67 12.66
C ASN A 172 -8.45 -8.94 13.46
N HIS A 173 -7.24 -9.48 13.32
CA HIS A 173 -6.86 -10.78 13.86
C HIS A 173 -5.53 -10.75 14.62
N THR A 174 -4.75 -9.68 14.53
CA THR A 174 -3.41 -9.60 15.11
C THR A 174 -3.06 -8.17 15.53
N ASN A 175 -2.05 -8.01 16.35
CA ASN A 175 -1.48 -6.70 16.64
C ASN A 175 -0.51 -6.33 15.52
N ARG A 176 -0.85 -5.34 14.70
CA ARG A 176 0.01 -4.86 13.62
C ARG A 176 0.83 -3.65 14.05
N LEU A 177 2.13 -3.80 14.03
CA LEU A 177 3.09 -2.75 14.38
C LEU A 177 3.69 -2.12 13.10
N CYS A 178 3.78 -0.79 13.07
CA CYS A 178 4.59 -0.10 12.08
C CYS A 178 5.99 0.10 12.68
N ILE A 179 6.97 -0.60 12.15
CA ILE A 179 8.36 -0.61 12.63
C ILE A 179 9.28 0.31 11.83
N ALA A 180 8.72 1.16 10.96
CA ALA A 180 9.49 1.98 10.01
C ALA A 180 10.54 2.88 10.67
N ASN A 181 10.24 3.47 11.84
CA ASN A 181 11.21 4.31 12.53
C ASN A 181 12.36 3.49 13.12
N LEU A 182 12.07 2.34 13.73
CA LEU A 182 13.08 1.43 14.27
C LEU A 182 13.97 0.86 13.16
N LEU A 183 13.39 0.51 12.03
CA LEU A 183 14.14 0.09 10.84
C LEU A 183 15.09 1.17 10.35
N LYS A 184 14.62 2.41 10.30
CA LYS A 184 15.43 3.55 9.89
C LYS A 184 16.61 3.74 10.83
N GLU A 185 16.38 3.70 12.13
CA GLU A 185 17.44 3.82 13.15
C GLU A 185 18.46 2.68 13.02
N LYS A 186 18.00 1.45 12.87
CA LYS A 186 18.88 0.28 12.71
C LYS A 186 19.69 0.36 11.41
N TYR A 187 19.08 0.72 10.32
CA TYR A 187 19.75 0.90 9.02
C TYR A 187 20.85 1.99 9.10
N HIS A 188 20.55 3.14 9.68
CA HIS A 188 21.54 4.21 9.84
C HIS A 188 22.66 3.84 10.82
N GLY A 189 22.33 3.14 11.90
CA GLY A 189 23.33 2.62 12.85
C GLY A 189 24.32 1.65 12.20
N SER A 190 23.84 0.78 11.31
CA SER A 190 24.70 -0.16 10.56
C SER A 190 25.61 0.50 9.54
N GLN A 191 25.25 1.70 9.04
CA GLN A 191 26.01 2.50 8.09
C GLN A 191 27.11 3.36 8.75
N ASN A 192 27.43 3.15 10.05
CA ASN A 192 28.33 3.99 10.82
C ASN A 192 27.95 5.49 10.71
N TRP A 193 26.69 5.78 11.03
CA TRP A 193 26.17 7.13 11.05
C TRP A 193 27.03 8.03 11.92
N ASP A 194 27.80 8.94 11.30
CA ASP A 194 28.55 9.98 11.99
C ASP A 194 27.64 11.19 12.24
N PRO A 195 27.23 11.43 13.51
CA PRO A 195 26.36 12.55 13.85
C PRO A 195 27.02 13.92 13.62
N SER A 196 28.34 13.98 13.36
CA SER A 196 29.06 15.22 13.07
C SER A 196 28.82 15.75 11.65
N GLN A 197 28.20 14.95 10.77
CA GLN A 197 27.87 15.33 9.40
C GLN A 197 26.51 16.03 9.25
N LYS A 198 25.90 16.49 10.32
CA LYS A 198 24.74 17.38 10.24
C LYS A 198 25.22 18.78 9.88
N GLY A 199 25.28 19.09 8.57
CA GLY A 199 25.32 20.42 8.03
C GLY A 199 23.92 21.01 7.86
#